data_4fe469fef2ceed0bd0b1050818fc6f97
#
_entry.id   4fe469fef2ceed0bd0b1050818fc6f97
#
_cell.length_a   1.000
_cell.length_b   1.000
_cell.length_c   1.000
_cell.angle_alpha   90.00
_cell.angle_beta   90.00
_cell.angle_gamma   90.00
#
_symmetry.space_group_name_H-M   'P 1'
#
loop_
_entity.id
_entity.type
_entity.pdbx_description
1 polymer ?
#
loop_
_entity_poly.entity_id
_entity_poly.type
_entity_poly.pdbx_seq_one_letter_code
_entity_poly.pdbx_strand_id
1 'polypeptide(L)'
;GPDAANTSFSGSFHYVTSPTIDAWGPEVIHTGGGTLVSVMLVDAISDGLVCMFSPWYQNEFTATFAIDAHFVSSSLIICESPYADPLIEMGLTAGLLGTTPEDGQAELNSIMRPAITSLQADSLFLDGGSAMNIFGTDLGMQVYDLYASLGTISPLALRWVTAAQVEAISPATVSGNKTLFLSHALSARSDPYEAELTFFKPFEPSPLIPSVVPAKDNVFVRLHAHI
;
A
#
# COMPACT_ATOMS: atom_id res chain seq x y z
N GLY A 1 -54.67 41.83 19.43
CA GLY A 1 -53.48 41.05 19.48
C GLY A 1 -53.08 40.70 18.05
N PRO A 2 -51.79 40.67 17.68
CA PRO A 2 -51.38 40.29 16.34
C PRO A 2 -51.65 38.80 16.12
N ASP A 3 -52.34 38.50 15.02
CA ASP A 3 -52.63 37.16 14.57
C ASP A 3 -51.30 36.38 14.38
N ALA A 4 -51.12 35.31 15.13
CA ALA A 4 -50.06 34.36 14.92
C ALA A 4 -50.30 33.69 13.57
N ALA A 5 -49.53 34.09 12.59
CA ALA A 5 -49.50 33.41 11.28
C ALA A 5 -49.14 31.95 11.50
N ASN A 6 -50.09 31.07 11.31
CA ASN A 6 -49.91 29.63 11.38
C ASN A 6 -49.18 29.19 10.11
N THR A 7 -47.84 29.22 10.14
CA THR A 7 -46.99 28.72 9.01
C THR A 7 -46.96 27.21 9.12
N SER A 8 -47.81 26.55 8.32
CA SER A 8 -47.71 25.10 8.10
C SER A 8 -46.59 24.79 7.11
N PHE A 9 -45.58 24.09 7.56
CA PHE A 9 -44.59 23.48 6.66
C PHE A 9 -45.10 22.13 6.20
N SER A 10 -45.25 21.95 4.87
CA SER A 10 -45.51 20.66 4.30
C SER A 10 -44.18 20.16 3.69
N GLY A 11 -43.60 19.12 4.24
CA GLY A 11 -42.42 18.43 3.73
C GLY A 11 -42.76 16.95 3.48
N SER A 12 -42.22 16.39 2.43
CA SER A 12 -42.25 14.95 2.24
C SER A 12 -41.00 14.34 2.86
N PHE A 13 -41.16 13.32 3.68
CA PHE A 13 -40.07 12.53 4.22
C PHE A 13 -39.96 11.24 3.44
N HIS A 14 -38.74 10.93 2.98
CA HIS A 14 -38.44 9.63 2.41
C HIS A 14 -37.69 8.81 3.45
N TYR A 15 -38.22 7.66 3.78
CA TYR A 15 -37.52 6.68 4.60
C TYR A 15 -36.56 5.91 3.69
N VAL A 16 -35.30 5.87 4.04
CA VAL A 16 -34.29 5.08 3.35
C VAL A 16 -33.68 4.09 4.35
N THR A 17 -33.41 2.90 3.90
CA THR A 17 -32.69 1.92 4.69
C THR A 17 -31.23 2.32 4.80
N SER A 18 -30.62 2.14 5.96
CA SER A 18 -29.17 2.30 6.09
C SER A 18 -28.45 1.25 5.23
N PRO A 19 -27.43 1.63 4.45
CA PRO A 19 -26.66 0.67 3.68
C PRO A 19 -25.88 -0.24 4.61
N THR A 20 -25.71 -1.51 4.22
CA THR A 20 -24.87 -2.47 4.92
C THR A 20 -23.60 -2.72 4.15
N ILE A 21 -22.47 -2.90 4.85
CA ILE A 21 -21.19 -3.24 4.23
C ILE A 21 -21.19 -4.73 3.88
N ASP A 22 -20.94 -5.05 2.61
CA ASP A 22 -20.81 -6.41 2.08
C ASP A 22 -19.34 -6.83 2.01
N ALA A 23 -18.46 -5.92 1.54
CA ALA A 23 -17.01 -6.13 1.49
C ALA A 23 -16.28 -4.79 1.56
N TRP A 24 -15.02 -4.86 1.95
CA TRP A 24 -14.14 -3.68 2.00
C TRP A 24 -12.69 -4.05 1.72
N GLY A 25 -11.87 -3.05 1.39
CA GLY A 25 -10.43 -3.21 1.23
C GLY A 25 -9.75 -1.89 0.92
N PRO A 26 -8.51 -1.74 1.35
CA PRO A 26 -7.68 -2.67 2.11
C PRO A 26 -8.11 -2.79 3.59
N GLU A 27 -7.78 -3.92 4.23
CA GLU A 27 -8.00 -4.13 5.67
C GLU A 27 -7.01 -3.36 6.55
N VAL A 28 -6.02 -2.76 5.93
CA VAL A 28 -4.94 -2.04 6.59
C VAL A 28 -4.94 -0.59 6.13
N ILE A 29 -4.93 0.32 7.10
CA ILE A 29 -4.85 1.76 6.87
C ILE A 29 -3.58 2.34 7.50
N HIS A 30 -3.14 3.49 6.99
CA HIS A 30 -1.96 4.18 7.54
C HIS A 30 -2.32 5.15 8.65
N THR A 31 -1.48 5.18 9.69
CA THR A 31 -1.63 6.12 10.82
C THR A 31 -1.67 7.57 10.36
N GLY A 32 -0.95 7.93 9.31
CA GLY A 32 -0.98 9.28 8.73
C GLY A 32 -2.28 9.65 8.01
N GLY A 33 -3.25 8.74 7.94
CA GLY A 33 -4.49 8.93 7.18
C GLY A 33 -4.28 8.89 5.67
N GLY A 34 -5.33 9.20 4.90
CA GLY A 34 -5.26 9.30 3.45
C GLY A 34 -5.28 7.95 2.71
N THR A 35 -5.49 6.84 3.41
CA THR A 35 -5.70 5.54 2.75
C THR A 35 -7.08 5.49 2.14
N LEU A 36 -7.15 5.20 0.84
CA LEU A 36 -8.42 5.03 0.14
C LEU A 36 -8.96 3.62 0.38
N VAL A 37 -10.06 3.53 1.11
CA VAL A 37 -10.76 2.27 1.42
C VAL A 37 -11.96 2.15 0.50
N SER A 38 -11.96 1.13 -0.35
CA SER A 38 -13.12 0.76 -1.17
C SER A 38 -14.11 0.00 -0.32
N VAL A 39 -15.35 0.42 -0.29
CA VAL A 39 -16.41 -0.19 0.51
C VAL A 39 -17.56 -0.59 -0.42
N MET A 40 -17.81 -1.88 -0.49
CA MET A 40 -18.97 -2.42 -1.21
C MET A 40 -20.18 -2.42 -0.27
N LEU A 41 -21.27 -1.88 -0.77
CA LEU A 41 -22.51 -1.70 0.00
C LEU A 41 -23.67 -2.42 -0.67
N VAL A 42 -24.59 -2.87 0.16
CA VAL A 42 -25.93 -3.26 -0.26
C VAL A 42 -26.84 -2.05 -0.03
N ASP A 43 -27.64 -1.71 -1.04
CA ASP A 43 -28.63 -0.63 -1.00
C ASP A 43 -28.03 0.78 -0.78
N ALA A 44 -26.89 1.07 -1.40
CA ALA A 44 -26.29 2.41 -1.33
C ALA A 44 -27.15 3.45 -2.06
N ILE A 45 -27.35 4.57 -1.41
CA ILE A 45 -27.99 5.76 -1.95
C ILE A 45 -26.91 6.78 -2.38
N SER A 46 -27.19 7.59 -3.40
CA SER A 46 -26.18 8.46 -4.02
C SER A 46 -25.75 9.67 -3.20
N ASP A 47 -26.57 10.16 -2.28
CA ASP A 47 -26.35 11.44 -1.62
C ASP A 47 -26.20 11.31 -0.09
N GLY A 48 -25.23 12.04 0.48
CA GLY A 48 -25.07 12.20 1.91
C GLY A 48 -24.50 10.99 2.64
N LEU A 49 -23.89 10.03 1.92
CA LEU A 49 -23.18 8.92 2.56
C LEU A 49 -21.90 9.41 3.21
N VAL A 50 -21.67 8.94 4.41
CA VAL A 50 -20.44 9.15 5.17
C VAL A 50 -19.85 7.81 5.60
N CYS A 51 -18.54 7.79 5.68
CA CYS A 51 -17.76 6.72 6.26
C CYS A 51 -17.46 7.11 7.70
N MET A 52 -17.84 6.28 8.63
CA MET A 52 -17.62 6.51 10.05
C MET A 52 -16.52 5.58 10.54
N PHE A 53 -15.40 6.16 10.94
CA PHE A 53 -14.26 5.45 11.50
C PHE A 53 -14.28 5.58 13.01
N SER A 54 -14.28 4.47 13.72
CA SER A 54 -14.36 4.43 15.19
C SER A 54 -13.18 3.65 15.74
N PRO A 55 -12.20 4.31 16.40
CA PRO A 55 -11.11 3.61 17.06
C PRO A 55 -11.62 2.67 18.15
N TRP A 56 -11.09 1.44 18.17
CA TRP A 56 -11.37 0.48 19.22
C TRP A 56 -10.40 0.65 20.37
N TYR A 57 -10.86 1.20 21.47
CA TYR A 57 -10.05 1.40 22.67
C TYR A 57 -10.65 0.63 23.83
N GLN A 58 -9.88 -0.28 24.44
CA GLN A 58 -10.23 -1.00 25.67
C GLN A 58 -11.67 -1.58 25.68
N ASN A 59 -12.09 -2.17 24.57
CA ASN A 59 -13.44 -2.71 24.35
C ASN A 59 -14.56 -1.67 24.20
N GLU A 60 -14.23 -0.42 23.93
CA GLU A 60 -15.23 0.61 23.63
C GLU A 60 -14.83 1.44 22.41
N PHE A 61 -15.80 1.78 21.58
CA PHE A 61 -15.61 2.78 20.51
C PHE A 61 -15.61 4.16 21.15
N THR A 62 -14.50 4.91 20.98
CA THR A 62 -14.34 6.18 21.69
C THR A 62 -14.84 7.37 20.88
N ALA A 63 -14.24 7.68 19.78
CA ALA A 63 -14.60 8.83 18.96
C ALA A 63 -14.85 8.38 17.52
N THR A 64 -15.99 8.78 16.95
CA THR A 64 -16.29 8.47 15.56
C THR A 64 -15.90 9.64 14.69
N PHE A 65 -15.08 9.37 13.68
CA PHE A 65 -14.73 10.32 12.63
C PHE A 65 -15.65 10.09 11.44
N ALA A 66 -16.54 11.03 11.16
CA ALA A 66 -17.38 10.99 9.97
C ALA A 66 -16.67 11.73 8.82
N ILE A 67 -16.48 11.04 7.72
CA ILE A 67 -15.79 11.54 6.52
C ILE A 67 -16.71 11.32 5.32
N ASP A 68 -16.86 12.32 4.49
CA ASP A 68 -17.67 12.23 3.29
C ASP A 68 -17.20 11.08 2.39
N ALA A 69 -18.13 10.23 2.00
CA ALA A 69 -17.84 9.13 1.09
C ALA A 69 -17.88 9.59 -0.36
N HIS A 70 -16.89 9.17 -1.13
CA HIS A 70 -16.92 9.35 -2.58
C HIS A 70 -17.77 8.26 -3.22
N PHE A 71 -18.93 8.63 -3.73
CA PHE A 71 -19.85 7.72 -4.40
C PHE A 71 -19.32 7.34 -5.78
N VAL A 72 -19.14 6.05 -6.05
CA VAL A 72 -18.69 5.53 -7.34
C VAL A 72 -19.86 4.86 -8.09
N SER A 73 -20.65 4.06 -7.40
CA SER A 73 -21.83 3.38 -7.95
C SER A 73 -22.82 3.02 -6.82
N SER A 74 -23.98 2.49 -7.18
CA SER A 74 -24.99 2.04 -6.21
C SER A 74 -24.52 0.91 -5.28
N SER A 75 -23.35 0.34 -5.50
CA SER A 75 -22.76 -0.73 -4.68
C SER A 75 -21.33 -0.45 -4.24
N LEU A 76 -20.76 0.71 -4.57
CA LEU A 76 -19.36 1.01 -4.26
C LEU A 76 -19.19 2.48 -3.88
N ILE A 77 -18.59 2.70 -2.71
CA ILE A 77 -18.08 3.99 -2.26
C ILE A 77 -16.60 3.89 -1.96
N ILE A 78 -15.91 5.02 -1.95
CA ILE A 78 -14.50 5.14 -1.53
C ILE A 78 -14.45 6.10 -0.36
N CYS A 79 -13.79 5.66 0.70
CA CYS A 79 -13.57 6.42 1.93
C CYS A 79 -12.09 6.73 2.09
N GLU A 80 -11.76 7.95 2.47
CA GLU A 80 -10.40 8.31 2.84
C GLU A 80 -10.23 8.12 4.35
N SER A 81 -9.24 7.33 4.79
CA SER A 81 -9.06 7.08 6.22
C SER A 81 -8.59 8.34 6.96
N PRO A 82 -9.07 8.56 8.21
CA PRO A 82 -8.56 9.62 9.06
C PRO A 82 -7.14 9.32 9.56
N TYR A 83 -6.52 10.31 10.20
CA TYR A 83 -5.36 10.06 11.05
C TYR A 83 -5.76 9.11 12.19
N ALA A 84 -4.91 8.13 12.48
CA ALA A 84 -5.11 7.14 13.53
C ALA A 84 -3.81 6.90 14.30
N ASP A 85 -3.92 6.53 15.56
CA ASP A 85 -2.78 6.06 16.33
C ASP A 85 -2.30 4.69 15.83
N PRO A 86 -1.01 4.38 15.95
CA PRO A 86 -0.47 3.11 15.47
C PRO A 86 -0.99 1.92 16.29
N LEU A 87 -1.18 0.80 15.59
CA LEU A 87 -1.61 -0.48 16.15
C LEU A 87 -3.01 -0.46 16.81
N ILE A 88 -3.87 0.45 16.36
CA ILE A 88 -5.27 0.49 16.79
C ILE A 88 -6.14 -0.19 15.74
N GLU A 89 -7.03 -1.04 16.20
CA GLU A 89 -8.13 -1.52 15.39
C GLU A 89 -9.16 -0.39 15.24
N MET A 90 -9.62 -0.19 14.01
CA MET A 90 -10.66 0.79 13.69
C MET A 90 -11.87 0.08 13.11
N GLY A 91 -13.02 0.34 13.67
CA GLY A 91 -14.28 -0.01 13.04
C GLY A 91 -14.59 0.97 11.91
N LEU A 92 -15.03 0.44 10.78
CA LEU A 92 -15.57 1.23 9.68
C LEU A 92 -17.04 0.88 9.47
N THR A 93 -17.86 1.90 9.47
CA THR A 93 -19.27 1.77 9.08
C THR A 93 -19.61 2.81 8.01
N ALA A 94 -20.62 2.56 7.21
CA ALA A 94 -21.10 3.48 6.20
C ALA A 94 -22.59 3.79 6.47
N GLY A 95 -22.97 5.03 6.31
CA GLY A 95 -24.35 5.44 6.57
C GLY A 95 -24.62 6.88 6.20
N LEU A 96 -25.82 7.34 6.53
CA LEU A 96 -26.17 8.75 6.42
C LEU A 96 -25.64 9.53 7.63
N LEU A 97 -25.23 10.77 7.39
CA LEU A 97 -24.78 11.64 8.46
C LEU A 97 -25.89 11.79 9.53
N GLY A 98 -25.54 11.48 10.78
CA GLY A 98 -26.48 11.56 11.90
C GLY A 98 -27.29 10.30 12.17
N THR A 99 -27.07 9.21 11.42
CA THR A 99 -27.61 7.89 11.77
C THR A 99 -26.55 7.08 12.51
N THR A 100 -26.99 6.24 13.45
CA THR A 100 -26.13 5.20 14.03
C THR A 100 -26.29 3.96 13.16
N PRO A 101 -25.22 3.47 12.54
CA PRO A 101 -25.30 2.22 11.78
C PRO A 101 -25.61 1.07 12.75
N GLU A 102 -26.63 0.31 12.45
CA GLU A 102 -27.04 -0.78 13.32
C GLU A 102 -26.34 -2.11 13.00
N ASP A 103 -25.85 -2.30 11.75
CA ASP A 103 -25.27 -3.56 11.31
C ASP A 103 -24.14 -3.37 10.31
N GLY A 104 -23.18 -4.31 10.31
CA GLY A 104 -22.13 -4.41 9.30
C GLY A 104 -20.94 -3.48 9.54
N GLN A 105 -20.19 -3.77 10.61
CA GLN A 105 -18.94 -3.10 10.89
C GLN A 105 -17.77 -3.82 10.19
N ALA A 106 -16.98 -3.07 9.44
CA ALA A 106 -15.72 -3.53 8.91
C ALA A 106 -14.59 -3.25 9.90
N GLU A 107 -13.64 -4.16 10.02
CA GLU A 107 -12.48 -4.00 10.88
C GLU A 107 -11.26 -3.61 10.04
N LEU A 108 -10.57 -2.56 10.47
CA LEU A 108 -9.37 -2.05 9.84
C LEU A 108 -8.24 -2.01 10.85
N ASN A 109 -7.04 -2.37 10.42
CA ASN A 109 -5.84 -2.27 11.24
C ASN A 109 -5.03 -1.04 10.85
N SER A 110 -4.69 -0.18 11.82
CA SER A 110 -3.82 0.95 11.55
C SER A 110 -2.35 0.57 11.72
N ILE A 111 -1.54 0.86 10.71
CA ILE A 111 -0.11 0.60 10.72
C ILE A 111 0.68 1.87 10.39
N MET A 112 1.89 1.94 10.90
CA MET A 112 2.80 3.01 10.51
C MET A 112 3.16 2.90 9.03
N ARG A 113 3.38 4.05 8.40
CA ARG A 113 3.87 4.11 7.03
C ARG A 113 5.32 3.59 6.98
N PRO A 114 5.65 2.66 6.07
CA PRO A 114 7.03 2.19 5.97
C PRO A 114 7.95 3.34 5.57
N ALA A 115 9.13 3.40 6.17
CA ALA A 115 10.15 4.39 5.81
C ALA A 115 11.46 3.68 5.44
N ILE A 116 12.02 4.05 4.29
CA ILE A 116 13.30 3.51 3.83
C ILE A 116 14.41 4.34 4.42
N THR A 117 15.35 3.70 5.12
CA THR A 117 16.52 4.36 5.71
C THR A 117 17.78 4.14 4.88
N SER A 118 17.93 3.00 4.25
CA SER A 118 19.05 2.71 3.37
C SER A 118 18.77 1.57 2.38
N LEU A 119 19.54 1.56 1.31
CA LEU A 119 19.54 0.50 0.32
C LEU A 119 20.98 -0.03 0.18
N GLN A 120 21.13 -1.33 0.27
CA GLN A 120 22.41 -2.02 0.07
C GLN A 120 22.27 -3.05 -1.05
N ALA A 121 23.16 -2.97 -2.02
CA ALA A 121 23.29 -3.95 -3.09
C ALA A 121 24.78 -4.15 -3.40
N ASP A 122 25.23 -5.39 -3.38
CA ASP A 122 26.65 -5.70 -3.61
C ASP A 122 27.03 -5.53 -5.09
N SER A 123 26.18 -6.00 -5.99
CA SER A 123 26.36 -5.88 -7.43
C SER A 123 25.00 -5.99 -8.12
N LEU A 124 24.68 -5.03 -8.95
CA LEU A 124 23.47 -5.03 -9.76
C LEU A 124 23.81 -5.30 -11.21
N PHE A 125 23.10 -6.24 -11.82
CA PHE A 125 23.30 -6.56 -13.24
C PHE A 125 22.18 -5.94 -14.09
N LEU A 126 22.54 -5.50 -15.31
CA LEU A 126 21.59 -4.91 -16.25
C LEU A 126 20.44 -5.86 -16.59
N ASP A 127 20.70 -7.17 -16.58
CA ASP A 127 19.70 -8.21 -16.86
C ASP A 127 18.81 -8.50 -15.64
N GLY A 128 19.06 -7.85 -14.51
CA GLY A 128 18.35 -8.05 -13.26
C GLY A 128 18.79 -9.29 -12.48
N GLY A 129 17.97 -9.71 -11.53
CA GLY A 129 18.19 -10.93 -10.73
C GLY A 129 19.13 -10.77 -9.52
N SER A 130 19.70 -9.59 -9.31
CA SER A 130 20.55 -9.32 -8.14
C SER A 130 19.71 -9.05 -6.90
N ALA A 131 20.19 -9.51 -5.73
CA ALA A 131 19.56 -9.20 -4.47
C ALA A 131 19.87 -7.75 -4.02
N MET A 132 18.85 -7.05 -3.56
CA MET A 132 18.94 -5.72 -2.96
C MET A 132 18.35 -5.78 -1.56
N ASN A 133 19.13 -5.39 -0.55
CA ASN A 133 18.65 -5.28 0.82
C ASN A 133 18.12 -3.86 1.06
N ILE A 134 16.86 -3.76 1.40
CA ILE A 134 16.19 -2.51 1.75
C ILE A 134 16.04 -2.50 3.26
N PHE A 135 16.63 -1.50 3.91
CA PHE A 135 16.52 -1.29 5.34
C PHE A 135 15.57 -0.14 5.62
N GLY A 136 14.83 -0.25 6.70
CA GLY A 136 13.83 0.75 7.03
C GLY A 136 13.22 0.57 8.40
N THR A 137 12.23 1.39 8.69
CA THR A 137 11.34 1.23 9.83
C THR A 137 9.95 0.89 9.35
N ASP A 138 9.20 0.23 10.21
CA ASP A 138 7.79 -0.11 9.96
C ASP A 138 7.58 -0.91 8.66
N LEU A 139 8.53 -1.78 8.34
CA LEU A 139 8.44 -2.67 7.18
C LEU A 139 7.41 -3.80 7.38
N GLY A 140 6.63 -3.71 8.44
CA GLY A 140 5.52 -4.60 8.73
C GLY A 140 5.93 -5.93 9.36
N MET A 141 4.92 -6.76 9.54
CA MET A 141 5.08 -8.18 9.89
C MET A 141 4.93 -9.00 8.60
N GLN A 142 5.46 -10.21 8.60
CA GLN A 142 5.36 -11.15 7.46
C GLN A 142 3.92 -11.39 6.94
N VAL A 143 2.92 -10.99 7.72
CA VAL A 143 1.50 -11.19 7.45
C VAL A 143 0.93 -10.16 6.46
N TYR A 144 1.57 -9.00 6.32
CA TYR A 144 1.06 -7.94 5.46
C TYR A 144 1.83 -7.89 4.14
N ASP A 145 1.10 -7.87 3.04
CA ASP A 145 1.66 -7.76 1.70
C ASP A 145 2.38 -6.42 1.54
N LEU A 146 3.69 -6.47 1.59
CA LEU A 146 4.55 -5.33 1.28
C LEU A 146 4.95 -5.39 -0.19
N TYR A 147 4.80 -4.28 -0.88
CA TYR A 147 5.18 -4.12 -2.28
C TYR A 147 6.28 -3.09 -2.40
N ALA A 148 7.16 -3.27 -3.38
CA ALA A 148 8.13 -2.26 -3.75
C ALA A 148 8.00 -1.89 -5.22
N SER A 149 8.40 -0.67 -5.54
CA SER A 149 8.57 -0.20 -6.92
C SER A 149 9.89 0.53 -7.06
N LEU A 150 10.57 0.33 -8.18
CA LEU A 150 11.82 0.98 -8.53
C LEU A 150 11.63 1.78 -9.83
N GLY A 151 11.54 3.10 -9.71
CA GLY A 151 11.17 3.97 -10.82
C GLY A 151 9.77 3.63 -11.34
N THR A 152 9.67 3.23 -12.59
CA THR A 152 8.40 2.82 -13.25
C THR A 152 8.10 1.33 -13.14
N ILE A 153 9.00 0.55 -12.53
CA ILE A 153 8.88 -0.92 -12.44
C ILE A 153 8.21 -1.29 -11.12
N SER A 154 7.06 -1.91 -11.21
CA SER A 154 6.26 -2.34 -10.06
C SER A 154 5.34 -3.51 -10.47
N PRO A 155 5.05 -4.46 -9.56
CA PRO A 155 5.70 -4.67 -8.27
C PRO A 155 7.04 -5.37 -8.40
N LEU A 156 7.94 -5.16 -7.42
CA LEU A 156 9.13 -5.98 -7.26
C LEU A 156 8.81 -7.17 -6.34
N ALA A 157 9.41 -8.32 -6.65
CA ALA A 157 9.38 -9.45 -5.74
C ALA A 157 10.15 -9.13 -4.46
N LEU A 158 9.48 -9.23 -3.33
CA LEU A 158 10.06 -8.98 -2.00
C LEU A 158 10.11 -10.26 -1.18
N ARG A 159 11.17 -10.37 -0.39
CA ARG A 159 11.30 -11.37 0.67
C ARG A 159 11.46 -10.64 1.99
N TRP A 160 10.53 -10.87 2.90
CA TRP A 160 10.64 -10.35 4.26
C TRP A 160 11.78 -11.04 5.01
N VAL A 161 12.61 -10.27 5.68
CA VAL A 161 13.75 -10.77 6.47
C VAL A 161 13.53 -10.45 7.95
N THR A 162 13.27 -9.17 8.27
CA THR A 162 12.95 -8.69 9.62
C THR A 162 12.01 -7.47 9.51
N ALA A 163 11.48 -7.00 10.64
CA ALA A 163 10.71 -5.75 10.69
C ALA A 163 11.49 -4.51 10.21
N ALA A 164 12.82 -4.59 10.13
CA ALA A 164 13.69 -3.52 9.69
C ALA A 164 14.43 -3.82 8.36
N GLN A 165 14.17 -4.97 7.74
CA GLN A 165 14.86 -5.38 6.51
C GLN A 165 13.97 -6.24 5.62
N VAL A 166 13.90 -5.87 4.36
CA VAL A 166 13.36 -6.69 3.28
C VAL A 166 14.38 -6.84 2.16
N GLU A 167 14.32 -7.95 1.44
CA GLU A 167 15.15 -8.23 0.28
C GLU A 167 14.27 -8.13 -0.97
N ALA A 168 14.74 -7.40 -1.96
CA ALA A 168 14.14 -7.30 -3.28
C ALA A 168 15.05 -7.92 -4.34
N ILE A 169 14.46 -8.45 -5.39
CA ILE A 169 15.23 -8.86 -6.59
C ILE A 169 15.20 -7.71 -7.58
N SER A 170 16.40 -7.29 -8.01
CA SER A 170 16.52 -6.19 -8.97
C SER A 170 15.88 -6.57 -10.32
N PRO A 171 15.07 -5.68 -10.90
CA PRO A 171 14.59 -5.85 -12.26
C PRO A 171 15.71 -5.58 -13.27
N ALA A 172 15.54 -6.03 -14.51
CA ALA A 172 16.36 -5.59 -15.61
C ALA A 172 16.16 -4.09 -15.84
N THR A 173 17.23 -3.30 -15.74
CA THR A 173 17.17 -1.84 -15.91
C THR A 173 18.56 -1.26 -16.18
N VAL A 174 18.60 0.03 -16.47
CA VAL A 174 19.85 0.79 -16.70
C VAL A 174 20.27 1.54 -15.44
N SER A 175 21.58 1.82 -15.34
CA SER A 175 22.16 2.63 -14.26
C SER A 175 21.58 4.05 -14.22
N GLY A 176 21.68 4.68 -13.08
CA GLY A 176 21.26 6.06 -12.82
C GLY A 176 20.42 6.18 -11.55
N ASN A 177 19.96 7.39 -11.29
CA ASN A 177 19.10 7.68 -10.15
C ASN A 177 17.78 6.95 -10.30
N LYS A 178 17.39 6.24 -9.27
CA LYS A 178 16.13 5.52 -9.17
C LYS A 178 15.41 5.90 -7.90
N THR A 179 14.12 6.10 -8.02
CA THR A 179 13.25 6.31 -6.88
C THR A 179 12.68 4.97 -6.45
N LEU A 180 12.91 4.61 -5.20
CA LEU A 180 12.37 3.42 -4.57
C LEU A 180 11.21 3.81 -3.67
N PHE A 181 10.12 3.07 -3.78
CA PHE A 181 8.98 3.19 -2.88
C PHE A 181 8.65 1.83 -2.27
N LEU A 182 8.18 1.85 -1.04
CA LEU A 182 7.51 0.74 -0.40
C LEU A 182 6.04 1.09 -0.16
N SER A 183 5.16 0.12 -0.23
CA SER A 183 3.74 0.30 0.09
C SER A 183 3.17 -0.98 0.68
N HIS A 184 2.30 -0.84 1.67
CA HIS A 184 1.47 -1.94 2.13
C HIS A 184 0.19 -1.99 1.32
N ALA A 185 -0.17 -3.19 0.85
CA ALA A 185 -1.47 -3.54 0.28
C ALA A 185 -2.10 -2.50 -0.67
N LEU A 186 -1.36 -2.00 -1.67
CA LEU A 186 -1.83 -1.04 -2.68
C LEU A 186 -2.22 0.36 -2.14
N SER A 187 -2.12 0.57 -0.84
CA SER A 187 -2.44 1.85 -0.20
C SER A 187 -1.20 2.73 -0.04
N ALA A 188 -1.20 3.71 0.82
CA ALA A 188 -0.20 4.76 0.91
C ALA A 188 1.26 4.29 0.73
N ARG A 189 1.96 4.92 -0.18
CA ARG A 189 3.37 4.70 -0.43
C ARG A 189 4.22 5.30 0.70
N SER A 190 5.41 4.72 0.91
CA SER A 190 6.49 5.38 1.67
C SER A 190 6.82 6.73 1.03
N ASP A 191 7.51 7.58 1.76
CA ASP A 191 8.22 8.67 1.12
C ASP A 191 9.21 8.14 0.08
N PRO A 192 9.44 8.89 -1.00
CA PRO A 192 10.37 8.48 -2.04
C PRO A 192 11.79 8.38 -1.47
N TYR A 193 12.46 7.27 -1.74
CA TYR A 193 13.87 7.10 -1.44
C TYR A 193 14.67 7.14 -2.74
N GLU A 194 15.48 8.18 -2.89
CA GLU A 194 16.33 8.35 -4.05
C GLU A 194 17.66 7.61 -3.85
N ALA A 195 17.96 6.70 -4.80
CA ALA A 195 19.18 5.95 -4.80
C ALA A 195 19.88 6.06 -6.16
N GLU A 196 21.18 6.34 -6.14
CA GLU A 196 22.02 6.18 -7.32
C GLU A 196 22.45 4.72 -7.42
N LEU A 197 21.92 4.02 -8.42
CA LEU A 197 22.17 2.61 -8.63
C LEU A 197 23.05 2.41 -9.87
N THR A 198 24.15 1.70 -9.67
CA THR A 198 25.06 1.33 -10.77
C THR A 198 24.80 -0.12 -11.14
N PHE A 199 24.42 -0.34 -12.38
CA PHE A 199 24.21 -1.66 -12.95
C PHE A 199 25.35 -2.03 -13.89
N PHE A 200 25.81 -3.24 -13.78
CA PHE A 200 26.91 -3.78 -14.59
C PHE A 200 26.37 -4.74 -15.63
N LYS A 201 27.00 -4.74 -16.80
CA LYS A 201 26.76 -5.82 -17.77
C LYS A 201 27.36 -7.11 -17.20
N PRO A 202 26.63 -8.23 -17.22
CA PRO A 202 27.21 -9.52 -16.85
C PRO A 202 28.45 -9.80 -17.64
N PHE A 203 29.44 -10.40 -16.99
CA PHE A 203 30.66 -10.82 -17.67
C PHE A 203 30.34 -11.94 -18.67
N GLU A 204 30.51 -11.65 -19.94
CA GLU A 204 30.45 -12.65 -20.99
C GLU A 204 31.87 -13.16 -21.27
N PRO A 205 32.21 -14.38 -20.84
CA PRO A 205 33.53 -14.92 -21.14
C PRO A 205 33.70 -15.05 -22.66
N SER A 206 34.76 -14.48 -23.19
CA SER A 206 35.13 -14.72 -24.57
C SER A 206 35.33 -16.21 -24.79
N PRO A 207 34.97 -16.76 -25.95
CA PRO A 207 35.22 -18.16 -26.23
C PRO A 207 36.69 -18.49 -26.04
N LEU A 208 36.97 -19.62 -25.39
CA LEU A 208 38.32 -20.08 -25.16
C LEU A 208 39.01 -20.30 -26.52
N ILE A 209 40.15 -19.67 -26.71
CA ILE A 209 41.00 -19.89 -27.87
C ILE A 209 42.37 -20.39 -27.36
N PRO A 210 42.78 -21.59 -27.75
CA PRO A 210 42.20 -22.53 -28.73
C PRO A 210 40.98 -23.27 -28.16
N SER A 211 40.00 -23.57 -29.02
CA SER A 211 38.83 -24.39 -28.69
C SER A 211 39.16 -25.85 -28.37
N VAL A 212 40.43 -26.26 -28.63
CA VAL A 212 40.95 -27.58 -28.33
C VAL A 212 42.20 -27.44 -27.47
N VAL A 213 42.19 -28.03 -26.28
CA VAL A 213 43.33 -28.09 -25.37
C VAL A 213 43.98 -29.47 -25.50
N PRO A 214 45.28 -29.58 -25.79
CA PRO A 214 45.98 -30.87 -25.83
C PRO A 214 45.96 -31.58 -24.49
N ALA A 215 45.69 -32.88 -24.48
CA ALA A 215 45.45 -33.67 -23.26
C ALA A 215 46.70 -33.94 -22.38
N LYS A 216 47.87 -33.39 -22.70
CA LYS A 216 49.14 -33.82 -22.11
C LYS A 216 49.94 -32.76 -21.35
N ASP A 217 49.59 -31.49 -21.34
CA ASP A 217 50.39 -30.47 -20.67
C ASP A 217 49.53 -29.57 -19.81
N ASN A 218 50.09 -29.01 -18.71
CA ASN A 218 49.43 -28.00 -17.92
C ASN A 218 49.21 -26.75 -18.78
N VAL A 219 47.99 -26.58 -19.30
CA VAL A 219 47.65 -25.44 -20.14
C VAL A 219 47.03 -24.37 -19.24
N PHE A 220 47.66 -23.21 -19.17
CA PHE A 220 47.09 -22.03 -18.53
C PHE A 220 46.10 -21.35 -19.49
N VAL A 221 44.85 -21.33 -19.13
CA VAL A 221 43.83 -20.62 -19.89
C VAL A 221 43.72 -19.18 -19.34
N ARG A 222 44.03 -18.19 -20.18
CA ARG A 222 43.88 -16.79 -19.84
C ARG A 222 42.50 -16.32 -20.29
N LEU A 223 41.67 -15.94 -19.32
CA LEU A 223 40.39 -15.30 -19.58
C LEU A 223 40.64 -13.80 -19.83
N HIS A 224 40.20 -13.29 -20.98
CA HIS A 224 40.16 -11.86 -21.24
C HIS A 224 38.73 -11.36 -21.02
N ALA A 225 38.58 -10.38 -20.12
CA ALA A 225 37.34 -9.63 -19.96
C ALA A 225 37.44 -8.39 -20.87
N HIS A 226 36.43 -8.16 -21.70
CA HIS A 226 36.20 -6.85 -22.28
C HIS A 226 35.27 -6.09 -21.32
N ILE A 227 35.79 -5.03 -20.76
CA ILE A 227 35.06 -4.09 -19.91
C ILE A 227 34.38 -3.05 -20.80
#